data_9d17029ef2553fcdfeadde91bc83e2ea
#
_entry.id   9d17029ef2553fcdfeadde91bc83e2ea
#
_cell.length_a   1.000
_cell.length_b   1.000
_cell.length_c   1.000
_cell.angle_alpha   90.00
_cell.angle_beta   90.00
_cell.angle_gamma   90.00
#
_symmetry.space_group_name_H-M   'P 1'
#
loop_
_entity.id
_entity.type
_entity.pdbx_description
1 polymer ?
#
loop_
_entity_poly.entity_id
_entity_poly.type
_entity_poly.pdbx_seq_one_letter_code
_entity_poly.pdbx_strand_id
1 'polypeptide(L)'
;MKFENILNQMKYENSKELEEAKKYIALKGMVQYQRIINYCKSSSDEFPSYTKVSGFYRYDKRLRDNLYIYMATVEEFMRACIGNKFENDDSNLVKTEQFIKKQKKYKSVSFTLEQLTLGELIQLVLKNKMVFQDVYNLETLEINLNAFRVLRNRISHHNFLFAETYEECIINNNIDNTLKYNIANVKFLLPNEYRQRFSKKINECTK
;
A
#
# COMPACT_ATOMS: atom_id res chain seq x y z
N MET A 1 -8.54 -23.02 10.58
CA MET A 1 -9.89 -22.51 10.21
C MET A 1 -10.49 -23.48 9.22
N LYS A 2 -11.74 -23.96 9.45
CA LYS A 2 -12.41 -24.86 8.51
C LYS A 2 -13.27 -24.04 7.53
N PHE A 3 -13.35 -24.47 6.30
CA PHE A 3 -14.09 -23.80 5.22
C PHE A 3 -15.59 -23.61 5.59
N GLU A 4 -16.22 -24.65 6.11
CA GLU A 4 -17.61 -24.65 6.56
C GLU A 4 -17.90 -23.58 7.64
N ASN A 5 -16.93 -23.36 8.53
CA ASN A 5 -17.08 -22.36 9.59
C ASN A 5 -17.18 -20.93 9.06
N ILE A 6 -16.61 -20.66 7.89
CA ILE A 6 -16.72 -19.34 7.25
C ILE A 6 -18.08 -19.19 6.59
N LEU A 7 -18.53 -20.20 5.87
CA LEU A 7 -19.84 -20.20 5.23
C LEU A 7 -20.97 -19.99 6.25
N ASN A 8 -20.88 -20.62 7.40
CA ASN A 8 -21.88 -20.53 8.48
C ASN A 8 -21.90 -19.16 9.18
N GLN A 9 -21.01 -18.24 8.87
CA GLN A 9 -20.98 -16.90 9.44
C GLN A 9 -21.67 -15.84 8.56
N MET A 10 -22.29 -16.25 7.46
CA MET A 10 -23.00 -15.37 6.54
C MET A 10 -24.43 -15.84 6.30
N LYS A 11 -25.29 -14.87 5.94
CA LYS A 11 -26.65 -15.16 5.44
C LYS A 11 -26.62 -15.20 3.91
N TYR A 12 -27.42 -16.09 3.33
CA TYR A 12 -27.59 -16.26 1.89
C TYR A 12 -29.06 -16.07 1.52
N GLU A 13 -29.33 -15.36 0.45
CA GLU A 13 -30.70 -15.18 -0.05
C GLU A 13 -31.22 -16.43 -0.75
N ASN A 14 -30.32 -17.19 -1.38
CA ASN A 14 -30.66 -18.38 -2.14
C ASN A 14 -29.46 -19.33 -2.28
N SER A 15 -29.71 -20.53 -2.82
CA SER A 15 -28.68 -21.55 -3.05
C SER A 15 -27.58 -21.13 -4.01
N LYS A 16 -27.89 -20.23 -4.97
CA LYS A 16 -26.90 -19.71 -5.93
C LYS A 16 -25.84 -18.85 -5.23
N GLU A 17 -26.25 -18.00 -4.29
CA GLU A 17 -25.30 -17.22 -3.47
C GLU A 17 -24.37 -18.11 -2.65
N LEU A 18 -24.91 -19.20 -2.08
CA LEU A 18 -24.10 -20.17 -1.33
C LEU A 18 -23.05 -20.84 -2.23
N GLU A 19 -23.43 -21.25 -3.44
CA GLU A 19 -22.48 -21.84 -4.40
C GLU A 19 -21.42 -20.82 -4.87
N GLU A 20 -21.83 -19.58 -5.13
CA GLU A 20 -20.89 -18.51 -5.42
C GLU A 20 -19.91 -18.24 -4.25
N ALA A 21 -20.41 -18.23 -3.01
CA ALA A 21 -19.56 -18.08 -1.82
C ALA A 21 -18.53 -19.19 -1.72
N LYS A 22 -18.94 -20.45 -1.87
CA LYS A 22 -18.03 -21.61 -1.90
C LYS A 22 -16.93 -21.43 -2.94
N LYS A 23 -17.31 -21.09 -4.17
CA LYS A 23 -16.39 -20.88 -5.29
C LYS A 23 -15.39 -19.75 -4.98
N TYR A 24 -15.88 -18.57 -4.59
CA TYR A 24 -15.03 -17.42 -4.43
C TYR A 24 -14.16 -17.46 -3.16
N ILE A 25 -14.63 -18.03 -2.07
CA ILE A 25 -13.82 -18.26 -0.88
C ILE A 25 -12.68 -19.24 -1.19
N ALA A 26 -12.93 -20.30 -1.96
CA ALA A 26 -11.91 -21.24 -2.40
C ALA A 26 -10.84 -20.54 -3.29
N LEU A 27 -11.27 -19.66 -4.21
CA LEU A 27 -10.38 -18.96 -5.15
C LEU A 27 -9.60 -17.81 -4.52
N LYS A 28 -10.16 -17.12 -3.53
CA LYS A 28 -9.62 -15.87 -2.98
C LYS A 28 -8.99 -16.02 -1.60
N GLY A 29 -9.24 -17.15 -0.96
CA GLY A 29 -8.69 -17.51 0.34
C GLY A 29 -9.61 -17.17 1.51
N MET A 30 -9.70 -18.13 2.42
CA MET A 30 -10.53 -18.08 3.62
C MET A 30 -10.20 -16.90 4.54
N VAL A 31 -8.91 -16.57 4.67
CA VAL A 31 -8.44 -15.52 5.59
C VAL A 31 -9.00 -14.15 5.21
N GLN A 32 -9.05 -13.83 3.91
CA GLN A 32 -9.57 -12.55 3.46
C GLN A 32 -11.06 -12.41 3.75
N TYR A 33 -11.83 -13.45 3.46
CA TYR A 33 -13.27 -13.46 3.79
C TYR A 33 -13.52 -13.36 5.29
N GLN A 34 -12.76 -14.07 6.13
CA GLN A 34 -12.88 -13.97 7.58
C GLN A 34 -12.61 -12.55 8.09
N ARG A 35 -11.62 -11.86 7.55
CA ARG A 35 -11.33 -10.46 7.90
C ARG A 35 -12.51 -9.53 7.56
N ILE A 36 -13.11 -9.70 6.39
CA ILE A 36 -14.28 -8.92 5.98
C ILE A 36 -15.49 -9.21 6.87
N ILE A 37 -15.74 -10.49 7.17
CA ILE A 37 -16.82 -10.90 8.07
C ILE A 37 -16.62 -10.26 9.45
N ASN A 38 -15.41 -10.31 10.00
CA ASN A 38 -15.09 -9.69 11.28
C ASN A 38 -15.31 -8.17 11.24
N TYR A 39 -14.92 -7.51 10.16
CA TYR A 39 -15.18 -6.10 9.95
C TYR A 39 -16.68 -5.78 9.92
N CYS A 40 -17.48 -6.58 9.20
CA CYS A 40 -18.94 -6.42 9.20
C CYS A 40 -19.56 -6.63 10.58
N LYS A 41 -19.08 -7.60 11.35
CA LYS A 41 -19.54 -7.88 12.71
C LYS A 41 -19.23 -6.74 13.68
N SER A 42 -18.07 -6.14 13.59
CA SER A 42 -17.71 -4.98 14.43
C SER A 42 -18.60 -3.76 14.17
N SER A 43 -19.26 -3.72 13.00
CA SER A 43 -20.20 -2.66 12.59
C SER A 43 -21.67 -2.98 12.92
N SER A 44 -21.97 -3.87 13.88
CA SER A 44 -23.32 -4.25 14.34
C SER A 44 -24.09 -5.34 13.56
N ASP A 45 -23.44 -6.08 12.69
CA ASP A 45 -24.10 -7.11 11.88
C ASP A 45 -23.55 -8.49 12.23
N GLU A 46 -24.16 -9.16 13.20
CA GLU A 46 -23.67 -10.45 13.72
C GLU A 46 -23.53 -11.53 12.64
N PHE A 47 -24.46 -11.54 11.66
CA PHE A 47 -24.41 -12.42 10.49
C PHE A 47 -24.61 -11.61 9.22
N PRO A 48 -23.52 -11.06 8.63
CA PRO A 48 -23.62 -10.26 7.42
C PRO A 48 -24.12 -11.10 6.24
N SER A 49 -24.86 -10.49 5.29
CA SER A 49 -25.22 -11.17 4.05
C SER A 49 -23.98 -11.40 3.18
N TYR A 50 -23.99 -12.48 2.38
CA TYR A 50 -22.94 -12.75 1.41
C TYR A 50 -22.78 -11.57 0.42
N THR A 51 -23.88 -11.00 -0.04
CA THR A 51 -23.88 -9.81 -0.91
C THR A 51 -23.09 -8.65 -0.28
N LYS A 52 -23.27 -8.37 1.02
CA LYS A 52 -22.50 -7.35 1.74
C LYS A 52 -21.01 -7.69 1.82
N VAL A 53 -20.67 -8.91 2.21
CA VAL A 53 -19.28 -9.37 2.32
C VAL A 53 -18.58 -9.34 0.96
N SER A 54 -19.21 -9.85 -0.10
CA SER A 54 -18.67 -9.85 -1.46
C SER A 54 -18.57 -8.43 -2.03
N GLY A 55 -19.46 -7.53 -1.64
CA GLY A 55 -19.42 -6.10 -1.96
C GLY A 55 -18.17 -5.43 -1.39
N PHE A 56 -17.89 -5.63 -0.10
CA PHE A 56 -16.66 -5.13 0.54
C PHE A 56 -15.41 -5.72 -0.10
N TYR A 57 -15.40 -7.01 -0.44
CA TYR A 57 -14.27 -7.62 -1.13
C TYR A 57 -13.98 -6.93 -2.47
N ARG A 58 -15.03 -6.71 -3.29
CA ARG A 58 -14.89 -6.05 -4.60
C ARG A 58 -14.45 -4.61 -4.47
N TYR A 59 -14.98 -3.90 -3.49
CA TYR A 59 -14.60 -2.52 -3.20
C TYR A 59 -13.13 -2.42 -2.80
N ASP A 60 -12.70 -3.22 -1.83
CA ASP A 60 -11.31 -3.27 -1.38
C ASP A 60 -10.36 -3.62 -2.52
N LYS A 61 -10.72 -4.60 -3.35
CA LYS A 61 -9.92 -4.96 -4.51
C LYS A 61 -9.78 -3.80 -5.50
N ARG A 62 -10.87 -3.11 -5.85
CA ARG A 62 -10.81 -1.94 -6.75
C ARG A 62 -9.93 -0.85 -6.18
N LEU A 63 -10.02 -0.59 -4.88
CA LEU A 63 -9.17 0.41 -4.22
C LEU A 63 -7.70 0.02 -4.30
N ARG A 64 -7.35 -1.22 -3.97
CA ARG A 64 -5.98 -1.74 -4.09
C ARG A 64 -5.43 -1.64 -5.51
N ASP A 65 -6.21 -2.06 -6.50
CA ASP A 65 -5.82 -2.04 -7.91
C ASP A 65 -5.54 -0.58 -8.38
N ASN A 66 -6.37 0.38 -7.96
CA ASN A 66 -6.15 1.80 -8.27
C ASN A 66 -4.95 2.39 -7.51
N LEU A 67 -4.76 2.04 -6.24
CA LEU A 67 -3.63 2.51 -5.44
C LEU A 67 -2.29 1.96 -5.97
N TYR A 68 -2.26 0.71 -6.44
CA TYR A 68 -1.04 0.03 -6.88
C TYR A 68 -0.28 0.81 -7.96
N ILE A 69 -0.98 1.37 -8.93
CA ILE A 69 -0.40 2.18 -10.01
C ILE A 69 0.36 3.38 -9.42
N TYR A 70 -0.23 4.05 -8.46
CA TYR A 70 0.39 5.23 -7.83
C TYR A 70 1.53 4.86 -6.88
N MET A 71 1.48 3.67 -6.26
CA MET A 71 2.62 3.16 -5.49
C MET A 71 3.84 2.94 -6.40
N ALA A 72 3.63 2.33 -7.57
CA ALA A 72 4.69 2.14 -8.56
C ALA A 72 5.26 3.50 -9.02
N THR A 73 4.39 4.47 -9.32
CA THR A 73 4.81 5.83 -9.72
C THR A 73 5.70 6.49 -8.66
N VAL A 74 5.38 6.36 -7.36
CA VAL A 74 6.21 6.92 -6.28
C VAL A 74 7.59 6.22 -6.24
N GLU A 75 7.62 4.88 -6.33
CA GLU A 75 8.87 4.12 -6.35
C GLU A 75 9.76 4.50 -7.54
N GLU A 76 9.18 4.56 -8.74
CA GLU A 76 9.89 4.97 -9.97
C GLU A 76 10.43 6.39 -9.85
N PHE A 77 9.63 7.33 -9.35
CA PHE A 77 10.03 8.72 -9.20
C PHE A 77 11.19 8.88 -8.20
N MET A 78 11.14 8.20 -7.05
CA MET A 78 12.25 8.23 -6.10
C MET A 78 13.55 7.68 -6.71
N ARG A 79 13.48 6.58 -7.46
CA ARG A 79 14.64 6.00 -8.16
C ARG A 79 15.17 6.96 -9.22
N ALA A 80 14.28 7.56 -10.01
CA ALA A 80 14.66 8.52 -11.06
C ALA A 80 15.35 9.75 -10.48
N CYS A 81 14.85 10.34 -9.39
CA CYS A 81 15.48 11.51 -8.76
C CYS A 81 16.92 11.23 -8.32
N ILE A 82 17.16 10.09 -7.64
CA ILE A 82 18.50 9.71 -7.20
C ILE A 82 19.36 9.33 -8.40
N GLY A 83 18.85 8.51 -9.32
CA GLY A 83 19.57 8.08 -10.53
C GLY A 83 20.03 9.27 -11.36
N ASN A 84 19.11 10.17 -11.73
CA ASN A 84 19.43 11.35 -12.52
C ASN A 84 20.46 12.28 -11.86
N LYS A 85 20.44 12.36 -10.53
CA LYS A 85 21.36 13.21 -9.78
C LYS A 85 22.77 12.63 -9.69
N PHE A 86 22.90 11.30 -9.59
CA PHE A 86 24.15 10.66 -9.19
C PHE A 86 24.72 9.64 -10.20
N GLU A 87 24.08 9.42 -11.36
CA GLU A 87 24.56 8.40 -12.32
C GLU A 87 25.97 8.68 -12.84
N ASN A 88 26.28 9.95 -13.10
CA ASN A 88 27.57 10.35 -13.64
C ASN A 88 28.63 10.67 -12.57
N ASP A 89 28.18 11.06 -11.38
CA ASP A 89 29.04 11.33 -10.22
C ASP A 89 28.32 11.03 -8.91
N ASP A 90 28.70 9.94 -8.28
CA ASP A 90 28.11 9.50 -7.03
C ASP A 90 28.93 9.87 -5.78
N SER A 91 29.92 10.76 -5.92
CA SER A 91 30.81 11.19 -4.83
C SER A 91 30.07 11.80 -3.65
N ASN A 92 28.98 12.51 -3.91
CA ASN A 92 28.12 13.15 -2.91
C ASN A 92 26.89 12.30 -2.51
N LEU A 93 26.73 11.10 -3.05
CA LEU A 93 25.67 10.18 -2.67
C LEU A 93 25.97 9.56 -1.30
N VAL A 94 25.14 9.84 -0.32
CA VAL A 94 25.22 9.19 1.00
C VAL A 94 24.70 7.77 0.90
N LYS A 95 25.60 6.82 0.68
CA LYS A 95 25.30 5.40 0.41
C LYS A 95 24.89 4.66 1.69
N THR A 96 23.92 3.77 1.59
CA THR A 96 23.61 2.79 2.63
C THR A 96 24.49 1.55 2.45
N GLU A 97 24.66 0.72 3.48
CA GLU A 97 25.41 -0.53 3.39
C GLU A 97 24.85 -1.45 2.28
N GLN A 98 23.53 -1.57 2.19
CA GLN A 98 22.87 -2.38 1.18
C GLN A 98 23.12 -1.85 -0.23
N PHE A 99 23.08 -0.52 -0.40
CA PHE A 99 23.43 0.11 -1.67
C PHE A 99 24.87 -0.22 -2.07
N ILE A 100 25.84 -0.02 -1.17
CA ILE A 100 27.27 -0.31 -1.42
C ILE A 100 27.45 -1.77 -1.81
N LYS A 101 26.83 -2.72 -1.08
CA LYS A 101 26.91 -4.15 -1.38
C LYS A 101 26.41 -4.47 -2.78
N LYS A 102 25.30 -3.88 -3.20
CA LYS A 102 24.71 -4.11 -4.53
C LYS A 102 25.49 -3.39 -5.62
N GLN A 103 25.98 -2.16 -5.37
CA GLN A 103 26.76 -1.38 -6.34
C GLN A 103 28.07 -2.09 -6.75
N LYS A 104 28.70 -2.86 -5.86
CA LYS A 104 29.87 -3.69 -6.21
C LYS A 104 29.57 -4.66 -7.36
N LYS A 105 28.31 -5.13 -7.47
CA LYS A 105 27.88 -6.06 -8.53
C LYS A 105 27.44 -5.32 -9.80
N TYR A 106 26.67 -4.25 -9.65
CA TYR A 106 25.97 -3.60 -10.77
C TYR A 106 26.70 -2.37 -11.33
N LYS A 107 27.64 -1.80 -10.58
CA LYS A 107 28.51 -0.66 -10.92
C LYS A 107 27.78 0.69 -11.20
N SER A 108 26.66 0.68 -11.93
CA SER A 108 25.82 1.85 -12.20
C SER A 108 24.94 2.17 -10.99
N VAL A 109 24.68 3.46 -10.74
CA VAL A 109 23.76 3.93 -9.71
C VAL A 109 22.33 3.47 -10.06
N SER A 110 21.87 3.72 -11.26
CA SER A 110 20.51 3.38 -11.70
C SER A 110 20.24 1.86 -11.61
N PHE A 111 21.12 1.01 -12.12
CA PHE A 111 20.96 -0.44 -11.98
C PHE A 111 20.99 -0.91 -10.53
N THR A 112 21.79 -0.26 -9.68
CA THR A 112 21.83 -0.58 -8.25
C THR A 112 20.50 -0.22 -7.59
N LEU A 113 19.91 0.93 -7.94
CA LEU A 113 18.62 1.38 -7.43
C LEU A 113 17.49 0.40 -7.77
N GLU A 114 17.46 -0.17 -8.98
CA GLU A 114 16.48 -1.17 -9.39
C GLU A 114 16.49 -2.42 -8.51
N GLN A 115 17.66 -2.77 -7.96
CA GLN A 115 17.83 -3.95 -7.10
C GLN A 115 17.47 -3.70 -5.63
N LEU A 116 17.23 -2.45 -5.23
CA LEU A 116 16.83 -2.14 -3.86
C LEU A 116 15.39 -2.59 -3.59
N THR A 117 15.18 -3.22 -2.44
CA THR A 117 13.84 -3.37 -1.88
C THR A 117 13.27 -2.00 -1.52
N LEU A 118 11.96 -1.90 -1.35
CA LEU A 118 11.34 -0.64 -0.95
C LEU A 118 11.93 -0.07 0.36
N GLY A 119 12.16 -0.91 1.36
CA GLY A 119 12.75 -0.48 2.63
C GLY A 119 14.16 0.10 2.46
N GLU A 120 15.00 -0.56 1.65
CA GLU A 120 16.35 -0.09 1.33
C GLU A 120 16.33 1.23 0.53
N LEU A 121 15.40 1.35 -0.41
CA LEU A 121 15.18 2.58 -1.19
C LEU A 121 14.78 3.74 -0.27
N ILE A 122 13.82 3.54 0.63
CA ILE A 122 13.39 4.57 1.59
C ILE A 122 14.56 5.02 2.48
N GLN A 123 15.37 4.09 2.98
CA GLN A 123 16.55 4.46 3.77
C GLN A 123 17.53 5.32 2.97
N LEU A 124 17.75 4.98 1.70
CA LEU A 124 18.62 5.76 0.82
C LEU A 124 18.03 7.16 0.55
N VAL A 125 16.73 7.27 0.29
CA VAL A 125 16.02 8.54 0.10
C VAL A 125 16.15 9.44 1.34
N LEU A 126 15.93 8.91 2.53
CA LEU A 126 16.05 9.66 3.79
C LEU A 126 17.47 10.19 4.04
N LYS A 127 18.50 9.41 3.70
CA LYS A 127 19.90 9.87 3.78
C LYS A 127 20.23 10.95 2.76
N ASN A 128 19.51 10.99 1.64
CA ASN A 128 19.71 11.95 0.55
C ASN A 128 18.51 12.88 0.35
N LYS A 129 17.81 13.21 1.43
CA LYS A 129 16.53 13.96 1.37
C LYS A 129 16.64 15.30 0.64
N MET A 130 17.82 15.93 0.65
CA MET A 130 18.05 17.19 -0.05
C MET A 130 17.87 17.10 -1.58
N VAL A 131 17.98 15.92 -2.17
CA VAL A 131 17.66 15.68 -3.59
C VAL A 131 16.19 15.99 -3.90
N PHE A 132 15.33 15.92 -2.91
CA PHE A 132 13.88 16.04 -3.01
C PHE A 132 13.33 17.40 -2.52
N GLN A 133 14.19 18.35 -2.13
CA GLN A 133 13.78 19.62 -1.52
C GLN A 133 12.81 20.45 -2.38
N ASP A 134 12.95 20.39 -3.72
CA ASP A 134 12.11 21.14 -4.64
C ASP A 134 10.76 20.45 -4.94
N VAL A 135 10.59 19.20 -4.45
CA VAL A 135 9.41 18.37 -4.76
C VAL A 135 8.62 18.03 -3.49
N TYR A 136 9.33 17.77 -2.40
CA TYR A 136 8.74 17.30 -1.14
C TYR A 136 8.97 18.28 0.00
N ASN A 137 8.00 18.36 0.91
CA ASN A 137 8.24 18.95 2.22
C ASN A 137 9.12 18.00 3.03
N LEU A 138 10.37 18.42 3.30
CA LEU A 138 11.39 17.62 3.98
C LEU A 138 11.05 17.33 5.46
N GLU A 139 10.25 18.18 6.11
CA GLU A 139 9.83 17.99 7.51
C GLU A 139 8.87 16.80 7.66
N THR A 140 8.00 16.58 6.66
CA THR A 140 7.02 15.50 6.65
C THR A 140 7.43 14.29 5.84
N LEU A 141 8.59 14.34 5.18
CA LEU A 141 9.02 13.31 4.23
C LEU A 141 9.10 11.91 4.87
N GLU A 142 9.68 11.80 6.06
CA GLU A 142 9.81 10.53 6.75
C GLU A 142 8.45 9.94 7.12
N ILE A 143 7.52 10.76 7.60
CA ILE A 143 6.15 10.35 7.93
C ILE A 143 5.45 9.85 6.67
N ASN A 144 5.54 10.61 5.57
CA ASN A 144 4.92 10.25 4.31
C ASN A 144 5.49 8.93 3.75
N LEU A 145 6.80 8.72 3.82
CA LEU A 145 7.45 7.49 3.37
C LEU A 145 7.09 6.27 4.23
N ASN A 146 6.94 6.44 5.54
CA ASN A 146 6.47 5.36 6.41
C ASN A 146 5.03 4.97 6.11
N ALA A 147 4.13 5.94 5.96
CA ALA A 147 2.74 5.70 5.54
C ALA A 147 2.69 4.98 4.18
N PHE A 148 3.49 5.42 3.22
CA PHE A 148 3.65 4.80 1.91
C PHE A 148 4.11 3.34 2.02
N ARG A 149 5.17 3.07 2.80
CA ARG A 149 5.71 1.71 3.00
C ARG A 149 4.65 0.75 3.54
N VAL A 150 3.92 1.19 4.56
CA VAL A 150 2.88 0.37 5.18
C VAL A 150 1.74 0.09 4.19
N LEU A 151 1.22 1.11 3.53
CA LEU A 151 0.13 0.96 2.56
C LEU A 151 0.55 0.09 1.37
N ARG A 152 1.75 0.33 0.82
CA ARG A 152 2.30 -0.44 -0.30
C ARG A 152 2.46 -1.92 0.07
N ASN A 153 3.00 -2.22 1.24
CA ASN A 153 3.15 -3.60 1.69
C ASN A 153 1.81 -4.31 1.82
N ARG A 154 0.79 -3.66 2.39
CA ARG A 154 -0.56 -4.23 2.45
C ARG A 154 -1.16 -4.51 1.08
N ILE A 155 -1.00 -3.59 0.13
CA ILE A 155 -1.46 -3.75 -1.24
C ILE A 155 -0.74 -4.92 -1.92
N SER A 156 0.59 -4.98 -1.82
CA SER A 156 1.41 -6.03 -2.46
C SER A 156 1.18 -7.43 -1.88
N HIS A 157 0.85 -7.51 -0.60
CA HIS A 157 0.48 -8.78 0.04
C HIS A 157 -1.01 -9.09 -0.03
N HIS A 158 -1.78 -8.31 -0.80
CA HIS A 158 -3.22 -8.49 -0.97
C HIS A 158 -4.02 -8.47 0.35
N ASN A 159 -3.52 -7.77 1.37
CA ASN A 159 -4.22 -7.63 2.63
C ASN A 159 -5.46 -6.75 2.48
N PHE A 160 -6.51 -7.05 3.25
CA PHE A 160 -7.72 -6.24 3.32
C PHE A 160 -7.41 -4.89 3.98
N LEU A 161 -7.75 -3.78 3.31
CA LEU A 161 -7.31 -2.45 3.72
C LEU A 161 -8.15 -1.82 4.85
N PHE A 162 -9.44 -2.17 4.94
CA PHE A 162 -10.36 -1.49 5.85
C PHE A 162 -10.37 -2.02 7.29
N ALA A 163 -9.90 -3.23 7.52
CA ALA A 163 -10.16 -3.96 8.77
C ALA A 163 -9.10 -3.79 9.85
N GLU A 164 -8.02 -3.07 9.59
CA GLU A 164 -6.88 -3.05 10.49
C GLU A 164 -6.29 -1.65 10.64
N THR A 165 -5.76 -1.35 11.82
CA THR A 165 -4.93 -0.18 12.07
C THR A 165 -3.53 -0.41 11.49
N TYR A 166 -2.86 0.68 11.13
CA TYR A 166 -1.50 0.64 10.59
C TYR A 166 -0.49 0.99 11.70
N GLU A 167 -0.31 0.10 12.67
CA GLU A 167 0.54 0.32 13.84
C GLU A 167 1.96 0.77 13.48
N GLU A 168 2.49 0.27 12.35
CA GLU A 168 3.83 0.62 11.86
C GLU A 168 3.97 2.10 11.43
N CYS A 169 2.86 2.82 11.26
CA CYS A 169 2.85 4.24 10.96
C CYS A 169 2.90 5.13 12.20
N ILE A 170 2.85 4.55 13.40
CA ILE A 170 2.86 5.33 14.64
C ILE A 170 4.26 5.90 14.85
N ILE A 171 4.37 7.19 14.65
CA ILE A 171 5.54 8.00 15.02
C ILE A 171 5.05 9.00 16.08
N ASN A 172 5.56 8.91 17.32
CA ASN A 172 5.27 9.86 18.39
C ASN A 172 3.81 9.96 18.88
N ASN A 173 3.11 8.85 19.08
CA ASN A 173 1.82 8.72 19.79
C ASN A 173 0.63 9.57 19.30
N ASN A 174 0.76 10.37 18.23
CA ASN A 174 -0.28 11.32 17.78
C ASN A 174 -0.71 11.15 16.32
N ILE A 175 -0.39 10.03 15.67
CA ILE A 175 -0.67 9.85 14.25
C ILE A 175 -1.88 8.95 14.05
N ASP A 176 -2.85 9.45 13.27
CA ASP A 176 -4.00 8.72 12.81
C ASP A 176 -3.57 7.59 11.85
N ASN A 177 -3.68 6.35 12.30
CA ASN A 177 -3.34 5.13 11.56
C ASN A 177 -4.44 4.68 10.58
N THR A 178 -5.38 5.54 10.26
CA THR A 178 -6.47 5.19 9.35
C THR A 178 -5.99 5.02 7.91
N LEU A 179 -6.73 4.23 7.15
CA LEU A 179 -6.52 4.12 5.71
C LEU A 179 -6.56 5.48 5.01
N LYS A 180 -7.48 6.37 5.44
CA LYS A 180 -7.60 7.73 4.93
C LYS A 180 -6.33 8.54 5.13
N TYR A 181 -5.73 8.47 6.32
CA TYR A 181 -4.46 9.12 6.64
C TYR A 181 -3.34 8.62 5.75
N ASN A 182 -3.19 7.30 5.61
CA ASN A 182 -2.13 6.71 4.79
C ASN A 182 -2.28 7.10 3.31
N ILE A 183 -3.50 7.10 2.77
CA ILE A 183 -3.77 7.56 1.40
C ILE A 183 -3.41 9.04 1.22
N ALA A 184 -3.76 9.89 2.19
CA ALA A 184 -3.42 11.31 2.14
C ALA A 184 -1.90 11.55 2.12
N ASN A 185 -1.14 10.83 2.95
CA ASN A 185 0.33 10.94 2.98
C ASN A 185 0.96 10.48 1.66
N VAL A 186 0.46 9.40 1.06
CA VAL A 186 0.93 8.93 -0.25
C VAL A 186 0.73 9.99 -1.34
N LYS A 187 -0.37 10.73 -1.31
CA LYS A 187 -0.62 11.82 -2.27
C LYS A 187 0.52 12.85 -2.29
N PHE A 188 1.12 13.15 -1.13
CA PHE A 188 2.22 14.12 -1.04
C PHE A 188 3.53 13.60 -1.64
N LEU A 189 3.70 12.29 -1.77
CA LEU A 189 4.86 11.67 -2.43
C LEU A 189 4.73 11.58 -3.95
N LEU A 190 3.54 11.80 -4.51
CA LEU A 190 3.35 11.82 -5.95
C LEU A 190 3.87 13.12 -6.57
N PRO A 191 4.47 13.07 -7.76
CA PRO A 191 4.71 14.26 -8.58
C PRO A 191 3.41 15.05 -8.78
N ASN A 192 3.51 16.38 -8.89
CA ASN A 192 2.34 17.27 -8.94
C ASN A 192 1.32 16.89 -10.01
N GLU A 193 1.79 16.45 -11.17
CA GLU A 193 0.98 16.04 -12.33
C GLU A 193 0.06 14.86 -12.02
N TYR A 194 0.44 14.01 -11.07
CA TYR A 194 -0.33 12.83 -10.69
C TYR A 194 -1.34 13.08 -9.56
N ARG A 195 -1.17 14.14 -8.75
CA ARG A 195 -1.97 14.38 -7.52
C ARG A 195 -3.46 14.58 -7.79
N GLN A 196 -3.82 15.30 -8.85
CA GLN A 196 -5.23 15.51 -9.21
C GLN A 196 -5.87 14.22 -9.70
N ARG A 197 -5.18 13.50 -10.60
CA ARG A 197 -5.65 12.22 -11.13
C ARG A 197 -5.79 11.17 -10.02
N PHE A 198 -4.85 11.11 -9.10
CA PHE A 198 -4.91 10.26 -7.91
C PHE A 198 -6.18 10.54 -7.10
N SER A 199 -6.41 11.81 -6.71
CA SER A 199 -7.58 12.20 -5.92
C SER A 199 -8.89 11.84 -6.62
N LYS A 200 -8.99 12.08 -7.93
CA LYS A 200 -10.16 11.71 -8.73
C LYS A 200 -10.40 10.19 -8.71
N LYS A 201 -9.36 9.40 -8.97
CA LYS A 201 -9.44 7.93 -9.00
C LYS A 201 -9.84 7.33 -7.66
N ILE A 202 -9.28 7.82 -6.56
CA ILE A 202 -9.65 7.35 -5.22
C ILE A 202 -11.11 7.69 -4.91
N ASN A 203 -11.57 8.89 -5.23
CA ASN A 203 -12.96 9.29 -5.03
C ASN A 203 -13.95 8.49 -5.90
N GLU A 204 -13.55 8.04 -7.10
CA GLU A 204 -14.36 7.16 -7.95
C GLU A 204 -14.51 5.75 -7.34
N CYS A 205 -13.56 5.29 -6.53
CA CYS A 205 -13.68 4.00 -5.85
C CYS A 205 -14.72 4.01 -4.73
N THR A 206 -15.04 5.20 -4.18
CA THR A 206 -15.95 5.36 -3.05
C THR A 206 -17.42 5.50 -3.47
N LYS A 207 -17.68 5.54 -4.76
CA LYS A 207 -19.03 5.53 -5.36
C LYS A 207 -19.39 4.12 -5.84
#